data_bcb54e5fbc329ebcdb8207f9b64f11cb
#
_entry.id   bcb54e5fbc329ebcdb8207f9b64f11cb
#
_cell.length_a   1.000
_cell.length_b   1.000
_cell.length_c   1.000
_cell.angle_alpha   90.00
_cell.angle_beta   90.00
_cell.angle_gamma   90.00
#
_symmetry.space_group_name_H-M   'P 1'
#
loop_
_entity.id
_entity.type
_entity.pdbx_description
1 polymer ?
#
loop_
_entity_poly.entity_id
_entity_poly.type
_entity_poly.pdbx_seq_one_letter_code
_entity_poly.pdbx_strand_id
1 'polypeptide(L)'
;PEIRIEEGEIPKEIIRETRRKYDFGPDFSILSNRTMWMVVEQGRFIRYRRKEGSNPFYLKTYLLGYGMAMIAMQRGQLAIHCSAVADERGAVLIAGESGAGKSTLTAELLKRGYRFLADDMAVVDISGKEGVWVYPAFPYMKLCRDVVLRQGYPPEELLYIDEKKDKFLVPCTGVFQREKARLERFVFVGIRW
;
A
#
# COMPACT_ATOMS: atom_id res chain seq x y z
N PRO A 1 -18.91 6.55 -1.89
CA PRO A 1 -19.65 5.43 -1.32
C PRO A 1 -18.86 4.77 -0.20
N GLU A 2 -19.54 4.35 0.86
CA GLU A 2 -18.98 3.70 2.04
C GLU A 2 -18.33 2.36 1.66
N ILE A 3 -17.22 2.02 2.32
CA ILE A 3 -16.55 0.73 2.18
C ILE A 3 -16.86 -0.11 3.41
N ARG A 4 -17.34 -1.32 3.19
CA ARG A 4 -17.62 -2.29 4.24
C ARG A 4 -16.55 -3.37 4.28
N ILE A 5 -15.95 -3.56 5.45
CA ILE A 5 -14.93 -4.59 5.70
C ILE A 5 -15.46 -5.53 6.75
N GLU A 6 -15.55 -6.82 6.45
CA GLU A 6 -16.07 -7.82 7.37
C GLU A 6 -15.23 -9.11 7.37
N GLU A 7 -15.09 -9.73 8.53
CA GLU A 7 -14.60 -11.10 8.64
C GLU A 7 -15.75 -12.07 8.41
N GLY A 8 -15.57 -13.06 7.55
CA GLY A 8 -16.63 -14.01 7.22
C GLY A 8 -16.15 -15.18 6.38
N GLU A 9 -17.04 -16.13 6.16
CA GLU A 9 -16.76 -17.27 5.32
C GLU A 9 -16.62 -16.86 3.85
N ILE A 10 -15.60 -17.41 3.20
CA ILE A 10 -15.42 -17.32 1.76
C ILE A 10 -15.79 -18.67 1.16
N PRO A 11 -16.67 -18.74 0.16
CA PRO A 11 -17.10 -19.97 -0.47
C PRO A 11 -15.92 -20.85 -0.88
N LYS A 12 -16.03 -22.16 -0.62
CA LYS A 12 -14.95 -23.11 -0.92
C LYS A 12 -14.63 -23.19 -2.41
N GLU A 13 -15.63 -22.95 -3.25
CA GLU A 13 -15.53 -22.89 -4.71
C GLU A 13 -14.55 -21.78 -5.12
N ILE A 14 -14.71 -20.58 -4.58
CA ILE A 14 -13.83 -19.44 -4.82
C ILE A 14 -12.39 -19.77 -4.39
N ILE A 15 -12.24 -20.42 -3.21
CA ILE A 15 -10.92 -20.80 -2.70
C ILE A 15 -10.26 -21.86 -3.61
N ARG A 16 -11.02 -22.81 -4.14
CA ARG A 16 -10.52 -23.90 -5.01
C ARG A 16 -10.19 -23.42 -6.42
N GLU A 17 -11.01 -22.54 -6.96
CA GLU A 17 -10.83 -21.98 -8.31
C GLU A 17 -9.67 -21.00 -8.39
N THR A 18 -9.27 -20.40 -7.25
CA THR A 18 -8.15 -19.47 -7.18
C THR A 18 -6.82 -20.23 -7.30
N ARG A 19 -6.42 -20.53 -8.53
CA ARG A 19 -5.11 -21.14 -8.84
C ARG A 19 -3.94 -20.19 -8.61
N ARG A 20 -4.20 -18.89 -8.61
CA ARG A 20 -3.20 -17.82 -8.39
C ARG A 20 -3.36 -17.26 -6.97
N LYS A 21 -2.28 -16.70 -6.46
CA LYS A 21 -2.29 -16.03 -5.15
C LYS A 21 -3.15 -14.76 -5.13
N TYR A 22 -3.45 -14.21 -6.29
CA TYR A 22 -4.30 -13.06 -6.48
C TYR A 22 -4.89 -13.08 -7.89
N ASP A 23 -6.09 -12.52 -8.01
CA ASP A 23 -6.74 -12.23 -9.27
C ASP A 23 -7.47 -10.88 -9.12
N PHE A 24 -7.28 -10.00 -10.09
CA PHE A 24 -7.86 -8.66 -10.09
C PHE A 24 -8.84 -8.51 -11.23
N GLY A 25 -10.11 -8.31 -10.89
CA GLY A 25 -11.17 -8.07 -11.88
C GLY A 25 -11.92 -6.76 -11.61
N PRO A 26 -12.71 -6.31 -12.58
CA PRO A 26 -13.41 -5.01 -12.51
C PRO A 26 -14.48 -4.99 -11.40
N ASP A 27 -15.14 -6.11 -11.12
CA ASP A 27 -16.21 -6.21 -10.12
C ASP A 27 -15.91 -7.19 -8.99
N PHE A 28 -14.92 -8.04 -9.20
CA PHE A 28 -14.54 -9.08 -8.26
C PHE A 28 -13.02 -9.28 -8.28
N SER A 29 -12.42 -9.30 -7.11
CA SER A 29 -10.99 -9.55 -6.94
C SER A 29 -10.75 -10.48 -5.76
N ILE A 30 -9.71 -11.28 -5.82
CA ILE A 30 -9.33 -12.19 -4.73
C ILE A 30 -7.84 -12.09 -4.44
N LEU A 31 -7.49 -12.19 -3.16
CA LEU A 31 -6.13 -12.35 -2.66
C LEU A 31 -6.08 -13.55 -1.73
N SER A 32 -5.10 -14.43 -1.95
CA SER A 32 -4.75 -15.50 -1.02
C SER A 32 -3.27 -15.44 -0.67
N ASN A 33 -2.97 -15.31 0.61
CA ASN A 33 -1.61 -15.32 1.14
C ASN A 33 -1.52 -16.19 2.41
N ARG A 34 -0.42 -16.12 3.15
CA ARG A 34 -0.25 -16.89 4.40
C ARG A 34 -1.16 -16.42 5.53
N THR A 35 -1.63 -15.18 5.49
CA THR A 35 -2.43 -14.56 6.55
C THR A 35 -3.92 -14.81 6.38
N MET A 36 -4.43 -14.69 5.13
CA MET A 36 -5.87 -14.73 4.88
C MET A 36 -6.22 -15.09 3.44
N TRP A 37 -7.50 -15.40 3.23
CA TRP A 37 -8.20 -15.18 1.97
C TRP A 37 -8.96 -13.87 2.07
N MET A 38 -8.99 -13.12 0.99
CA MET A 38 -9.71 -11.87 0.89
C MET A 38 -10.39 -11.77 -0.47
N VAL A 39 -11.65 -11.38 -0.45
CA VAL A 39 -12.47 -11.11 -1.64
C VAL A 39 -12.89 -9.65 -1.59
N VAL A 40 -12.80 -8.97 -2.72
CA VAL A 40 -13.22 -7.58 -2.88
C VAL A 40 -14.23 -7.51 -4.00
N GLU A 41 -15.39 -6.91 -3.73
CA GLU A 41 -16.53 -6.90 -4.64
C GLU A 41 -17.12 -5.51 -4.82
N GLN A 42 -17.50 -5.20 -6.06
CA GLN A 42 -18.27 -4.01 -6.45
C GLN A 42 -17.67 -2.67 -5.98
N GLY A 43 -16.35 -2.61 -5.77
CA GLY A 43 -15.67 -1.43 -5.26
C GLY A 43 -16.15 -0.95 -3.88
N ARG A 44 -16.78 -1.82 -3.07
CA ARG A 44 -17.42 -1.46 -1.80
C ARG A 44 -17.21 -2.45 -0.68
N PHE A 45 -17.13 -3.74 -0.98
CA PHE A 45 -17.11 -4.80 0.01
C PHE A 45 -15.75 -5.48 0.02
N ILE A 46 -15.19 -5.62 1.22
CA ILE A 46 -14.01 -6.45 1.48
C ILE A 46 -14.46 -7.50 2.48
N ARG A 47 -14.52 -8.76 2.05
CA ARG A 47 -14.72 -9.91 2.94
C ARG A 47 -13.42 -10.66 3.06
N TYR A 48 -13.03 -11.01 4.29
CA TYR A 48 -11.82 -11.78 4.52
C TYR A 48 -12.07 -12.91 5.53
N ARG A 49 -11.27 -13.96 5.40
CA ARG A 49 -11.20 -15.08 6.33
C ARG A 49 -9.75 -15.27 6.73
N ARG A 50 -9.46 -15.19 8.02
CA ARG A 50 -8.13 -15.44 8.55
C ARG A 50 -7.72 -16.91 8.38
N LYS A 51 -6.44 -17.15 8.16
CA LYS A 51 -5.84 -18.46 8.22
C LYS A 51 -5.34 -18.73 9.64
N GLU A 52 -5.37 -20.00 10.05
CA GLU A 52 -4.87 -20.41 11.35
C GLU A 52 -3.41 -19.98 11.54
N GLY A 53 -3.05 -19.53 12.75
CA GLY A 53 -1.72 -19.03 13.08
C GLY A 53 -1.33 -17.68 12.45
N SER A 54 -2.27 -17.00 11.77
CA SER A 54 -1.98 -15.71 11.15
C SER A 54 -1.79 -14.60 12.19
N ASN A 55 -0.79 -13.74 11.97
CA ASN A 55 -0.56 -12.58 12.80
C ASN A 55 -1.56 -11.45 12.48
N PRO A 56 -2.31 -10.91 13.48
CA PRO A 56 -3.30 -9.84 13.27
C PRO A 56 -2.75 -8.57 12.62
N PHE A 57 -1.48 -8.26 12.81
CA PHE A 57 -0.86 -7.07 12.21
C PHE A 57 -0.75 -7.17 10.70
N TYR A 58 -0.43 -8.35 10.15
CA TYR A 58 -0.43 -8.56 8.70
C TYR A 58 -1.81 -8.43 8.09
N LEU A 59 -2.83 -8.88 8.82
CA LEU A 59 -4.22 -8.72 8.39
C LEU A 59 -4.54 -7.25 8.07
N LYS A 60 -4.27 -6.34 9.04
CA LYS A 60 -4.51 -4.91 8.87
C LYS A 60 -3.73 -4.32 7.70
N THR A 61 -2.45 -4.71 7.56
CA THR A 61 -1.59 -4.25 6.46
C THR A 61 -2.12 -4.68 5.09
N TYR A 62 -2.61 -5.92 4.96
CA TYR A 62 -3.17 -6.41 3.70
C TYR A 62 -4.54 -5.80 3.39
N LEU A 63 -5.41 -5.62 4.38
CA LEU A 63 -6.71 -4.99 4.20
C LEU A 63 -6.56 -3.53 3.74
N LEU A 64 -5.73 -2.75 4.42
CA LEU A 64 -5.52 -1.32 4.13
C LEU A 64 -4.60 -1.06 2.93
N GLY A 65 -3.73 -2.01 2.57
CA GLY A 65 -2.92 -1.94 1.36
C GLY A 65 -3.66 -2.52 0.16
N TYR A 66 -3.59 -3.85 0.01
CA TYR A 66 -4.14 -4.54 -1.17
C TYR A 66 -5.66 -4.47 -1.27
N GLY A 67 -6.39 -4.58 -0.15
CA GLY A 67 -7.85 -4.49 -0.16
C GLY A 67 -8.33 -3.13 -0.66
N MET A 68 -7.76 -2.05 -0.16
CA MET A 68 -8.10 -0.70 -0.62
C MET A 68 -7.64 -0.43 -2.06
N ALA A 69 -6.51 -1.01 -2.48
CA ALA A 69 -6.06 -0.93 -3.87
C ALA A 69 -7.04 -1.63 -4.83
N MET A 70 -7.55 -2.82 -4.46
CA MET A 70 -8.58 -3.52 -5.23
C MET A 70 -9.89 -2.72 -5.31
N ILE A 71 -10.34 -2.12 -4.20
CA ILE A 71 -11.49 -1.20 -4.18
C ILE A 71 -11.28 -0.04 -5.16
N ALA A 72 -10.10 0.60 -5.12
CA ALA A 72 -9.77 1.71 -5.99
C ALA A 72 -9.80 1.30 -7.47
N MET A 73 -9.22 0.15 -7.81
CA MET A 73 -9.24 -0.39 -9.18
C MET A 73 -10.66 -0.68 -9.68
N GLN A 74 -11.52 -1.27 -8.84
CA GLN A 74 -12.93 -1.51 -9.18
C GLN A 74 -13.75 -0.22 -9.29
N ARG A 75 -13.25 0.90 -8.78
CA ARG A 75 -13.80 2.26 -8.95
C ARG A 75 -13.21 3.01 -10.14
N GLY A 76 -12.41 2.35 -10.99
CA GLY A 76 -11.77 2.96 -12.15
C GLY A 76 -10.55 3.82 -11.83
N GLN A 77 -10.02 3.74 -10.60
CA GLN A 77 -8.77 4.38 -10.21
C GLN A 77 -7.58 3.46 -10.47
N LEU A 78 -6.38 4.03 -10.57
CA LEU A 78 -5.15 3.24 -10.68
C LEU A 78 -4.57 2.95 -9.29
N ALA A 79 -4.16 1.71 -9.06
CA ALA A 79 -3.37 1.31 -7.92
C ALA A 79 -1.94 1.00 -8.38
N ILE A 80 -0.98 1.81 -7.97
CA ILE A 80 0.42 1.73 -8.44
C ILE A 80 1.31 1.29 -7.28
N HIS A 81 2.14 0.27 -7.54
CA HIS A 81 3.15 -0.17 -6.56
C HIS A 81 4.32 0.82 -6.51
N CYS A 82 4.20 1.82 -5.64
CA CYS A 82 5.16 2.89 -5.46
C CYS A 82 5.06 3.50 -4.06
N SER A 83 6.03 4.33 -3.70
CA SER A 83 5.91 5.28 -2.60
C SER A 83 5.44 6.63 -3.14
N ALA A 84 4.79 7.44 -2.30
CA ALA A 84 4.31 8.76 -2.65
C ALA A 84 4.56 9.78 -1.53
N VAL A 85 5.06 10.94 -1.91
CA VAL A 85 5.23 12.11 -1.06
C VAL A 85 4.64 13.34 -1.73
N ALA A 86 4.41 14.42 -0.99
CA ALA A 86 3.95 15.69 -1.55
C ALA A 86 4.65 16.89 -0.94
N ASP A 87 4.74 17.97 -1.71
CA ASP A 87 5.08 19.31 -1.27
C ASP A 87 4.02 20.31 -1.77
N GLU A 88 4.30 21.61 -1.71
CA GLU A 88 3.40 22.67 -2.15
C GLU A 88 3.07 22.61 -3.65
N ARG A 89 3.94 22.03 -4.46
CA ARG A 89 3.77 21.89 -5.92
C ARG A 89 2.88 20.71 -6.29
N GLY A 90 2.86 19.68 -5.43
CA GLY A 90 2.04 18.48 -5.65
C GLY A 90 2.71 17.20 -5.20
N ALA A 91 2.14 16.07 -5.65
CA ALA A 91 2.60 14.74 -5.32
C ALA A 91 3.73 14.25 -6.25
N VAL A 92 4.68 13.55 -5.67
CA VAL A 92 5.75 12.83 -6.37
C VAL A 92 5.56 11.33 -6.11
N LEU A 93 5.32 10.56 -7.16
CA LEU A 93 5.32 9.11 -7.11
C LEU A 93 6.74 8.57 -7.37
N ILE A 94 7.16 7.61 -6.55
CA ILE A 94 8.50 7.02 -6.60
C ILE A 94 8.34 5.52 -6.85
N ALA A 95 8.49 5.09 -8.09
CA ALA A 95 8.42 3.71 -8.52
C ALA A 95 9.81 3.13 -8.80
N GLY A 96 9.89 1.83 -9.00
CA GLY A 96 11.12 1.11 -9.33
C GLY A 96 11.12 -0.29 -8.77
N GLU A 97 12.12 -1.08 -9.10
CA GLU A 97 12.25 -2.45 -8.64
C GLU A 97 12.45 -2.56 -7.12
N SER A 98 12.21 -3.75 -6.60
CA SER A 98 12.47 -4.02 -5.18
C SER A 98 13.97 -3.93 -4.89
N GLY A 99 14.34 -3.12 -3.89
CA GLY A 99 15.74 -2.87 -3.56
C GLY A 99 16.38 -1.69 -4.31
N ALA A 100 15.69 -1.07 -5.27
CA ALA A 100 16.20 0.08 -6.04
C ALA A 100 16.36 1.38 -5.21
N GLY A 101 15.97 1.39 -3.93
CA GLY A 101 16.13 2.57 -3.06
C GLY A 101 14.90 3.46 -2.93
N LYS A 102 13.71 3.03 -3.38
CA LYS A 102 12.46 3.81 -3.23
C LYS A 102 12.24 4.32 -1.81
N SER A 103 12.21 3.42 -0.84
CA SER A 103 11.94 3.77 0.57
C SER A 103 13.05 4.64 1.16
N THR A 104 14.30 4.46 0.73
CA THR A 104 15.42 5.33 1.13
C THR A 104 15.23 6.75 0.58
N LEU A 105 14.89 6.89 -0.70
CA LEU A 105 14.61 8.19 -1.31
C LEU A 105 13.40 8.85 -0.65
N THR A 106 12.33 8.10 -0.38
CA THR A 106 11.15 8.59 0.35
C THR A 106 11.55 9.14 1.71
N ALA A 107 12.31 8.39 2.51
CA ALA A 107 12.76 8.83 3.82
C ALA A 107 13.61 10.12 3.77
N GLU A 108 14.48 10.25 2.77
CA GLU A 108 15.28 11.47 2.56
C GLU A 108 14.43 12.69 2.15
N LEU A 109 13.39 12.48 1.33
CA LEU A 109 12.46 13.56 0.97
C LEU A 109 11.64 14.03 2.18
N LEU A 110 11.21 13.10 3.05
CA LEU A 110 10.51 13.47 4.29
C LEU A 110 11.39 14.33 5.21
N LYS A 111 12.69 14.06 5.32
CA LYS A 111 13.64 14.92 6.06
C LYS A 111 13.78 16.31 5.45
N ARG A 112 13.54 16.45 4.15
CA ARG A 112 13.57 17.72 3.43
C ARG A 112 12.25 18.48 3.44
N GLY A 113 11.30 18.05 4.28
CA GLY A 113 10.02 18.72 4.48
C GLY A 113 8.88 18.27 3.59
N TYR A 114 9.08 17.26 2.74
CA TYR A 114 7.97 16.61 2.04
C TYR A 114 7.03 15.94 3.04
N ARG A 115 5.77 15.83 2.70
CA ARG A 115 4.76 15.13 3.48
C ARG A 115 4.51 13.74 2.89
N PHE A 116 4.30 12.78 3.74
CA PHE A 116 4.06 11.39 3.36
C PHE A 116 2.62 11.18 2.85
N LEU A 117 2.44 10.53 1.71
CA LEU A 117 1.14 10.16 1.15
C LEU A 117 0.90 8.65 1.18
N ALA A 118 1.84 7.87 0.69
CA ALA A 118 1.67 6.42 0.56
C ALA A 118 3.02 5.69 0.51
N ASP A 119 3.01 4.43 0.91
CA ASP A 119 4.08 3.47 0.64
C ASP A 119 3.48 2.13 0.24
N ASP A 120 4.19 1.36 -0.59
CA ASP A 120 3.81 0.06 -1.13
C ASP A 120 2.69 0.13 -2.20
N MET A 121 1.60 0.87 -1.96
CA MET A 121 0.52 1.09 -2.93
C MET A 121 0.02 2.52 -2.86
N ALA A 122 0.07 3.24 -3.97
CA ALA A 122 -0.55 4.55 -4.13
C ALA A 122 -1.80 4.45 -5.01
N VAL A 123 -2.87 5.12 -4.61
CA VAL A 123 -4.10 5.24 -5.39
C VAL A 123 -4.07 6.55 -6.18
N VAL A 124 -4.25 6.44 -7.49
CA VAL A 124 -4.19 7.56 -8.42
C VAL A 124 -5.49 7.65 -9.20
N ASP A 125 -6.13 8.81 -9.13
CA ASP A 125 -7.34 9.11 -9.86
C ASP A 125 -7.01 9.90 -11.13
N ILE A 126 -7.33 9.32 -12.27
CA ILE A 126 -7.15 9.90 -13.61
C ILE A 126 -8.47 10.31 -14.27
N SER A 127 -9.59 10.13 -13.58
CA SER A 127 -10.94 10.35 -14.14
C SER A 127 -11.34 11.82 -14.19
N GLY A 128 -10.69 12.67 -13.41
CA GLY A 128 -11.02 14.09 -13.29
C GLY A 128 -10.52 14.95 -14.44
N LYS A 129 -11.35 15.91 -14.88
CA LYS A 129 -10.95 16.91 -15.90
C LYS A 129 -9.92 17.92 -15.36
N GLU A 130 -9.79 18.04 -14.05
CA GLU A 130 -8.91 19.01 -13.37
C GLU A 130 -7.47 18.50 -13.16
N GLY A 131 -7.16 17.30 -13.62
CA GLY A 131 -5.85 16.69 -13.52
C GLY A 131 -5.84 15.33 -12.80
N VAL A 132 -4.65 14.84 -12.58
CA VAL A 132 -4.40 13.54 -11.93
C VAL A 132 -4.18 13.77 -10.44
N TRP A 133 -4.85 13.00 -9.59
CA TRP A 133 -4.79 13.15 -8.14
C TRP A 133 -4.25 11.89 -7.47
N VAL A 134 -3.39 12.08 -6.48
CA VAL A 134 -2.85 11.01 -5.63
C VAL A 134 -3.52 11.08 -4.27
N TYR A 135 -4.12 9.97 -3.84
CA TYR A 135 -4.81 9.89 -2.55
C TYR A 135 -3.86 9.45 -1.44
N PRO A 136 -4.04 10.00 -0.21
CA PRO A 136 -3.35 9.47 0.96
C PRO A 136 -3.79 8.03 1.23
N ALA A 137 -2.83 7.20 1.63
CA ALA A 137 -3.08 5.81 1.97
C ALA A 137 -2.90 5.58 3.48
N PHE A 138 -2.13 4.59 3.86
CA PHE A 138 -1.90 4.21 5.25
C PHE A 138 -0.64 4.90 5.80
N PRO A 139 -0.68 5.58 6.98
CA PRO A 139 0.39 6.44 7.47
C PRO A 139 1.59 5.65 8.06
N TYR A 140 2.04 4.64 7.37
CA TYR A 140 3.19 3.83 7.73
C TYR A 140 4.04 3.51 6.51
N MET A 141 5.33 3.58 6.68
CA MET A 141 6.33 3.21 5.68
C MET A 141 6.96 1.87 6.03
N LYS A 142 7.20 1.03 5.04
CA LYS A 142 7.88 -0.26 5.21
C LYS A 142 9.37 -0.11 4.94
N LEU A 143 10.20 -0.14 5.96
CA LEU A 143 11.66 -0.05 5.85
C LEU A 143 12.33 -1.37 6.18
N CYS A 144 13.38 -1.73 5.41
CA CYS A 144 14.30 -2.80 5.78
C CYS A 144 15.16 -2.37 6.98
N ARG A 145 15.65 -3.34 7.75
CA ARG A 145 16.45 -3.11 8.96
C ARG A 145 17.63 -2.16 8.75
N ASP A 146 18.37 -2.33 7.68
CA ASP A 146 19.51 -1.48 7.34
C ASP A 146 19.12 -0.01 7.15
N VAL A 147 17.95 0.26 6.58
CA VAL A 147 17.41 1.61 6.40
C VAL A 147 16.89 2.16 7.74
N VAL A 148 16.19 1.34 8.54
CA VAL A 148 15.73 1.70 9.89
C VAL A 148 16.90 2.18 10.74
N LEU A 149 17.99 1.40 10.82
CA LEU A 149 19.18 1.74 11.57
C LEU A 149 19.86 3.01 11.04
N ARG A 150 20.02 3.12 9.72
CA ARG A 150 20.62 4.30 9.06
C ARG A 150 19.84 5.57 9.28
N GLN A 151 18.51 5.47 9.40
CA GLN A 151 17.62 6.59 9.67
C GLN A 151 17.55 6.93 11.17
N GLY A 152 18.16 6.13 12.06
CA GLY A 152 18.20 6.35 13.50
C GLY A 152 16.92 5.97 14.24
N TYR A 153 16.06 5.12 13.61
CA TYR A 153 14.91 4.57 14.32
C TYR A 153 15.34 3.41 15.23
N PRO A 154 14.83 3.33 16.48
CA PRO A 154 15.05 2.19 17.36
C PRO A 154 14.21 0.98 16.90
N PRO A 155 14.82 -0.11 16.39
CA PRO A 155 14.05 -1.24 15.84
C PRO A 155 13.14 -1.92 16.88
N GLU A 156 13.51 -1.88 18.15
CA GLU A 156 12.75 -2.45 19.29
C GLU A 156 11.42 -1.74 19.54
N GLU A 157 11.27 -0.49 19.11
CA GLU A 157 10.04 0.29 19.23
C GLU A 157 9.15 0.17 17.98
N LEU A 158 9.64 -0.48 16.93
CA LEU A 158 8.93 -0.60 15.66
C LEU A 158 8.24 -1.96 15.54
N LEU A 159 7.13 -1.97 14.82
CA LEU A 159 6.47 -3.21 14.49
C LEU A 159 7.25 -3.97 13.42
N TYR A 160 7.80 -5.12 13.80
CA TYR A 160 8.48 -6.03 12.88
C TYR A 160 7.47 -6.73 11.96
N ILE A 161 7.75 -6.72 10.69
CA ILE A 161 7.00 -7.46 9.68
C ILE A 161 7.87 -8.63 9.26
N ASP A 162 7.43 -9.85 9.59
CA ASP A 162 8.08 -11.09 9.14
C ASP A 162 7.77 -11.33 7.65
N GLU A 163 8.35 -10.50 6.84
CA GLU A 163 8.45 -10.70 5.40
C GLU A 163 9.87 -11.19 5.10
N LYS A 164 10.05 -11.91 3.98
CA LYS A 164 11.35 -12.43 3.53
C LYS A 164 12.49 -11.39 3.49
N LYS A 165 12.20 -10.14 3.75
CA LYS A 165 13.11 -8.99 3.61
C LYS A 165 13.41 -8.26 4.92
N ASP A 166 13.09 -8.82 6.08
CA ASP A 166 13.40 -8.21 7.39
C ASP A 166 13.00 -6.74 7.48
N LYS A 167 11.67 -6.49 7.43
CA LYS A 167 11.11 -5.14 7.38
C LYS A 167 10.38 -4.76 8.66
N PHE A 168 10.31 -3.45 8.87
CA PHE A 168 9.59 -2.80 9.96
C PHE A 168 8.55 -1.81 9.40
N LEU A 169 7.46 -1.62 10.15
CA LEU A 169 6.52 -0.52 9.93
C LEU A 169 6.98 0.69 10.73
N VAL A 170 7.31 1.76 10.03
CA VAL A 170 7.71 3.04 10.61
C VAL A 170 6.52 4.00 10.51
N PRO A 171 6.02 4.53 11.65
CA PRO A 171 4.89 5.46 11.63
C PRO A 171 5.30 6.80 11.01
N CYS A 172 4.46 7.31 10.10
CA CYS A 172 4.64 8.59 9.43
C CYS A 172 3.56 9.61 9.82
N THR A 173 2.88 9.40 10.95
CA THR A 173 1.72 10.22 11.39
C THR A 173 2.02 11.71 11.51
N GLY A 174 3.21 12.07 11.99
CA GLY A 174 3.64 13.46 12.17
C GLY A 174 3.86 14.23 10.84
N VAL A 175 4.15 13.51 9.77
CA VAL A 175 4.41 14.07 8.44
C VAL A 175 3.36 13.63 7.40
N PHE A 176 2.26 13.03 7.83
CA PHE A 176 1.24 12.48 6.94
C PHE A 176 0.39 13.57 6.29
N GLN A 177 0.29 13.53 4.97
CA GLN A 177 -0.63 14.34 4.18
C GLN A 177 -2.02 13.68 4.22
N ARG A 178 -3.01 14.37 4.76
CA ARG A 178 -4.39 13.84 4.88
C ARG A 178 -5.25 14.11 3.65
N GLU A 179 -4.88 15.14 2.90
CA GLU A 179 -5.59 15.55 1.70
C GLU A 179 -4.92 14.98 0.44
N LYS A 180 -5.73 14.71 -0.59
CA LYS A 180 -5.21 14.35 -1.90
C LYS A 180 -4.33 15.45 -2.45
N ALA A 181 -3.31 15.08 -3.21
CA ALA A 181 -2.42 16.03 -3.87
C ALA A 181 -2.44 15.81 -5.38
N ARG A 182 -2.32 16.91 -6.15
CA ARG A 182 -2.22 16.81 -7.60
C ARG A 182 -0.90 16.15 -7.97
N LEU A 183 -0.92 15.21 -8.91
CA LEU A 183 0.30 14.57 -9.37
C LEU A 183 1.19 15.60 -10.11
N GLU A 184 2.38 15.81 -9.60
CA GLU A 184 3.40 16.70 -10.18
C GLU A 184 4.43 15.87 -10.96
N ARG A 185 4.94 14.79 -10.35
CA ARG A 185 6.01 13.97 -10.93
C ARG A 185 5.82 12.49 -10.70
N PHE A 186 6.29 11.73 -11.68
CA PHE A 186 6.49 10.29 -11.57
C PHE A 186 7.98 10.01 -11.77
N VAL A 187 8.63 9.48 -10.73
CA VAL A 187 10.07 9.17 -10.73
C VAL A 187 10.23 7.66 -10.73
N PHE A 188 11.02 7.15 -11.65
CA PHE A 188 11.41 5.76 -11.68
C PHE A 188 12.84 5.61 -11.19
N VAL A 189 13.04 4.89 -10.08
CA VAL A 189 14.36 4.59 -9.52
C VAL A 189 14.83 3.26 -10.10
N GLY A 190 15.89 3.33 -10.90
CA GLY A 190 16.49 2.15 -11.53
C GLY A 190 17.93 1.96 -11.07
N ILE A 191 18.40 0.71 -11.07
CA ILE A 191 19.83 0.38 -10.94
C ILE A 191 20.39 0.42 -12.37
N ARG A 192 21.34 1.31 -12.64
CA ARG A 192 22.14 1.21 -13.86
C ARG A 192 23.21 0.16 -13.61
N TRP A 193 23.22 -0.83 -14.46
CA TRP A 193 24.31 -1.82 -14.57
C TRP A 193 25.51 -1.21 -15.30
#